data_b29c54514c18a3ff35e6572838981ac6
#
_entry.id   b29c54514c18a3ff35e6572838981ac6
#
_cell.length_a   1.000
_cell.length_b   1.000
_cell.length_c   1.000
_cell.angle_alpha   90.00
_cell.angle_beta   90.00
_cell.angle_gamma   90.00
#
_symmetry.space_group_name_H-M   'P 1'
#
loop_
_entity.id
_entity.type
_entity.pdbx_description
1 polymer ?
#
loop_
_entity_poly.entity_id
_entity_poly.type
_entity_poly.pdbx_seq_one_letter_code
_entity_poly.pdbx_strand_id
1 'polypeptide(L)' 'MMRCFIVDAFAEKMFHGNPAGVCLPEHPLDEKIMQRIAAENNLAETAFVVPRGNDFDLRWFTPKMAENYVYSI' A
#
# COMPACT_ATOMS: atom_id res chain seq x y z
N MET A 1 13.48 6.24 -6.97
CA MET A 1 12.28 5.83 -7.70
C MET A 1 11.55 4.73 -6.93
N MET A 2 10.25 4.77 -6.91
CA MET A 2 9.45 3.80 -6.17
C MET A 2 8.87 2.75 -7.12
N ARG A 3 8.96 1.50 -6.75
CA ARG A 3 8.32 0.42 -7.49
C ARG A 3 6.95 0.14 -6.92
N CYS A 4 5.97 -0.03 -7.78
CA CYS A 4 4.64 -0.41 -7.37
C CYS A 4 4.14 -1.56 -8.23
N PHE A 5 3.37 -2.45 -7.61
CA PHE A 5 2.81 -3.62 -8.25
C PHE A 5 1.32 -3.67 -7.96
N ILE A 6 0.58 -4.27 -8.85
CA ILE A 6 -0.83 -4.55 -8.61
C ILE A 6 -0.97 -6.04 -8.38
N VAL A 7 -1.59 -6.41 -7.26
CA VAL A 7 -1.80 -7.81 -6.91
C VAL A 7 -3.29 -8.03 -6.64
N ASP A 8 -3.75 -9.26 -6.86
CA ASP A 8 -5.10 -9.65 -6.51
C ASP A 8 -5.07 -10.23 -5.11
N ALA A 9 -5.53 -9.42 -4.15
CA ALA A 9 -5.67 -9.89 -2.78
C ALA A 9 -6.98 -10.66 -2.65
N PHE A 10 -6.96 -11.75 -1.89
CA PHE A 10 -8.15 -12.54 -1.60
C PHE A 10 -8.81 -13.13 -2.84
N ALA A 11 -8.01 -13.67 -3.74
CA ALA A 11 -8.50 -14.28 -4.98
C ALA A 11 -9.03 -15.70 -4.76
N GLU A 12 -9.65 -15.97 -3.62
CA GLU A 12 -10.19 -17.31 -3.33
C GLU A 12 -11.38 -17.64 -4.22
N LYS A 13 -12.06 -16.63 -4.72
CA LYS A 13 -13.20 -16.82 -5.62
C LYS A 13 -12.88 -16.13 -6.93
N MET A 14 -13.12 -16.85 -8.01
CA MET A 14 -13.01 -16.24 -9.32
C MET A 14 -13.93 -15.05 -9.42
N PHE A 15 -13.44 -13.98 -10.01
CA PHE A 15 -14.19 -12.73 -10.22
C PHE A 15 -14.41 -11.87 -8.98
N HIS A 16 -13.88 -12.28 -7.83
CA HIS A 16 -14.07 -11.52 -6.59
C HIS A 16 -12.76 -11.06 -5.94
N GLY A 17 -11.68 -11.04 -6.71
CA GLY A 17 -10.43 -10.51 -6.20
C GLY A 17 -10.52 -9.01 -6.01
N ASN A 18 -9.92 -8.50 -4.93
CA ASN A 18 -9.74 -7.08 -4.71
C ASN A 18 -8.34 -6.69 -5.17
N PRO A 19 -8.21 -5.96 -6.28
CA PRO A 19 -6.89 -5.52 -6.68
C PRO A 19 -6.32 -4.56 -5.65
N ALA A 20 -5.09 -4.79 -5.27
CA ALA A 20 -4.37 -3.94 -4.33
C ALA A 20 -3.06 -3.48 -4.95
N GLY A 21 -2.68 -2.26 -4.67
CA GLY A 21 -1.37 -1.77 -5.03
C GLY A 21 -0.39 -2.07 -3.92
N VAL A 22 0.82 -2.46 -4.28
CA VAL A 22 1.90 -2.66 -3.31
C VAL A 22 3.07 -1.81 -3.78
N CYS A 23 3.45 -0.84 -2.97
CA CYS A 23 4.50 0.11 -3.31
C CYS A 23 5.70 -0.05 -2.38
N LEU A 24 6.88 0.00 -2.97
CA LEU A 24 8.15 -0.22 -2.27
C LEU A 24 9.00 1.04 -2.36
N PRO A 25 8.75 2.05 -1.52
CA PRO A 25 9.57 3.26 -1.54
C PRO A 25 10.99 2.95 -1.06
N GLU A 26 11.96 3.67 -1.58
CA GLU A 26 13.37 3.49 -1.21
C GLU A 26 13.68 4.08 0.16
N HIS A 27 12.87 5.02 0.61
CA HIS A 27 13.01 5.65 1.93
C HIS A 27 11.64 6.08 2.42
N PRO A 28 11.53 6.42 3.70
CA PRO A 28 10.22 6.79 4.24
C PRO A 28 9.59 7.94 3.48
N LEU A 29 8.28 7.83 3.27
CA LEU A 29 7.49 8.86 2.63
C LEU A 29 6.56 9.50 3.64
N ASP A 30 6.26 10.78 3.40
CA ASP A 30 5.25 11.48 4.17
C ASP A 30 3.88 10.83 3.95
N GLU A 31 3.09 10.75 5.00
CA GLU A 31 1.77 10.14 4.93
C GLU A 31 0.88 10.80 3.88
N LYS A 32 0.99 12.12 3.73
CA LYS A 32 0.21 12.84 2.73
C LYS A 32 0.56 12.39 1.31
N ILE A 33 1.81 12.10 1.08
CA ILE A 33 2.26 11.62 -0.24
C ILE A 33 1.72 10.23 -0.49
N MET A 34 1.80 9.34 0.50
CA MET A 34 1.28 7.99 0.38
C MET A 34 -0.23 8.01 0.12
N GLN A 35 -0.96 8.86 0.84
CA GLN A 35 -2.39 8.99 0.64
C GLN A 35 -2.72 9.49 -0.76
N ARG A 36 -1.93 10.41 -1.27
CA ARG A 36 -2.14 10.94 -2.61
C ARG A 36 -1.91 9.87 -3.68
N ILE A 37 -0.87 9.06 -3.51
CA ILE A 37 -0.60 7.95 -4.40
C ILE A 37 -1.74 6.95 -4.37
N ALA A 38 -2.23 6.61 -3.18
CA ALA A 38 -3.35 5.69 -3.02
C ALA A 38 -4.61 6.22 -3.71
N ALA A 39 -4.87 7.52 -3.58
CA ALA A 39 -6.01 8.14 -4.23
C ALA A 39 -5.89 8.09 -5.75
N GLU A 40 -4.70 8.36 -6.27
CA GLU A 40 -4.46 8.32 -7.70
C GLU A 40 -4.56 6.91 -8.27
N ASN A 41 -4.08 5.91 -7.51
CA ASN A 41 -4.21 4.52 -7.92
C ASN A 41 -5.67 4.07 -8.00
N ASN A 42 -6.48 4.61 -7.12
CA ASN A 42 -7.91 4.30 -7.05
C ASN A 42 -8.21 2.80 -7.00
N LEU A 43 -7.35 2.05 -6.35
CA LEU A 43 -7.55 0.64 -6.06
C LEU A 43 -8.19 0.51 -4.69
N ALA A 44 -8.80 -0.65 -4.42
CA ALA A 44 -9.45 -0.87 -3.13
C ALA A 44 -8.51 -0.57 -1.98
N GLU A 45 -7.25 -0.98 -2.11
CA GLU A 45 -6.23 -0.69 -1.11
C GLU A 45 -4.88 -0.52 -1.78
N THR A 46 -4.02 0.29 -1.13
CA THR A 46 -2.63 0.42 -1.52
C THR A 46 -1.77 0.24 -0.27
N ALA A 47 -0.85 -0.70 -0.34
CA ALA A 47 0.09 -0.99 0.74
C ALA A 47 1.44 -0.38 0.41
N PHE A 48 2.07 0.23 1.41
CA PHE A 48 3.43 0.73 1.28
C PHE A 48 4.32 -0.04 2.25
N VAL A 49 5.36 -0.65 1.72
CA VAL A 49 6.38 -1.31 2.53
C VAL A 49 7.48 -0.29 2.77
N VAL A 50 7.42 0.38 3.91
CA VAL A 50 8.24 1.56 4.20
C VAL A 50 9.47 1.14 4.99
N PRO A 51 10.68 1.45 4.49
CA PRO A 51 11.89 1.11 5.23
C PRO A 51 11.95 1.82 6.58
N ARG A 52 12.39 1.09 7.60
CA ARG A 52 12.59 1.64 8.94
C ARG A 52 13.80 0.95 9.56
N GLY A 53 14.97 1.58 9.48
CA GLY A 53 16.22 0.97 9.94
C GLY A 53 16.48 -0.31 9.16
N ASN A 54 16.61 -1.44 9.86
CA ASN A 54 16.79 -2.74 9.24
C ASN A 54 15.47 -3.48 9.01
N ASP A 55 14.36 -2.84 9.35
CA ASP A 55 13.02 -3.43 9.26
C ASP A 55 12.16 -2.64 8.30
N PHE A 56 10.89 -3.01 8.23
CA PHE A 56 9.92 -2.34 7.40
C PHE A 56 8.61 -2.17 8.17
N ASP A 57 7.92 -1.08 7.88
CA ASP A 57 6.55 -0.87 8.31
C ASP A 57 5.65 -1.09 7.12
N LEU A 58 4.56 -1.80 7.31
CA LEU A 58 3.55 -1.98 6.28
C LEU A 58 2.41 -1.02 6.58
N ARG A 59 2.20 -0.07 5.68
CA ARG A 59 1.16 0.94 5.80
C ARG A 59 0.09 0.72 4.74
N TRP A 60 -1.16 0.74 5.14
CA TRP A 60 -2.30 0.50 4.26
C TRP A 60 -3.11 1.77 4.08
N PHE A 61 -3.52 2.02 2.84
CA PHE A 61 -4.35 3.18 2.51
C PHE A 61 -5.48 2.74 1.59
N THR A 62 -6.68 3.25 1.87
CA THR A 62 -7.74 3.24 0.86
C THR A 62 -7.57 4.51 0.01
N PRO A 63 -8.31 4.67 -1.10
CA PRO A 63 -8.22 5.91 -1.86
C PRO A 63 -8.58 7.16 -1.06
N LYS A 64 -9.27 7.02 0.06
CA LYS A 64 -9.76 8.14 0.85
C LYS A 64 -9.06 8.34 2.17
N MET A 65 -8.48 7.29 2.75
CA MET A 65 -7.93 7.41 4.10
C MET A 65 -6.89 6.36 4.40
N ALA A 66 -5.99 6.69 5.33
CA ALA A 66 -5.04 5.73 5.86
C ALA A 66 -5.75 4.79 6.82
N GLU A 67 -5.31 3.54 6.85
CA GLU A 67 -5.74 2.61 7.87
C GLU A 67 -5.09 2.97 9.21
N ASN A 68 -5.79 2.65 10.31
CA ASN A 68 -5.35 3.06 11.63
C ASN A 68 -4.27 2.17 12.26
N TYR A 69 -3.66 1.33 11.49
CA TYR A 69 -2.64 0.41 12.02
C TYR A 69 -1.43 0.34 11.11
N VAL A 70 -0.31 -0.03 11.72
CA VAL A 70 0.95 -0.23 11.02
C VAL A 70 1.46 -1.61 11.42
N TYR A 71 1.83 -2.42 10.45
CA TYR A 71 2.43 -3.72 10.71
C TYR A 71 3.94 -3.61 10.53
N SER A 72 4.69 -4.14 11.48
CA SER A 72 6.14 -4.27 11.35
C SER A 72 6.46 -5.63 10.73
N ILE A 73 7.35 -5.61 9.79
CA ILE A 73 7.75 -6.84 9.09
C ILE A 73 9.21 -7.13 9.40
#